data_0eed04ea73e3fa21f1f38d1b5a430251
#
_entry.id   0eed04ea73e3fa21f1f38d1b5a430251
#
_cell.length_a   1.000
_cell.length_b   1.000
_cell.length_c   1.000
_cell.angle_alpha   90.00
_cell.angle_beta   90.00
_cell.angle_gamma   90.00
#
_symmetry.space_group_name_H-M   'P 1'
#
loop_
_entity.id
_entity.type
_entity.pdbx_description
1 polymer ?
#
loop_
_entity_poly.entity_id
_entity_poly.type
_entity_poly.pdbx_seq_one_letter_code
_entity_poly.pdbx_strand_id
1 'polypeptide(L)'
;MRIPAIVFGLVAVPLLHAQRQLPPLLPPDREMALAESAANRAVTEEASIFLLHRGGFVIARQGNNGFTCFVARSAPGEIEPICYEDEEKTHTLVAREFMEQQLREKGLDDAAVATEIGQRYRRGDLRPSQNFGLAYMLSPCNRVMDPSGQLVSEHPHLMFYAPYATNQQLGLTMPHAHDGRYAPFILFEGEPWAFLIVRSETPNSEARQWCPDK
;
A
#
# COMPACT_ATOMS: atom_id res chain seq x y z
N MET A 1 38.05 54.30 25.00
CA MET A 1 38.14 53.11 24.09
C MET A 1 36.76 52.56 24.00
N ARG A 2 36.05 52.73 22.85
CA ARG A 2 34.66 52.26 22.64
C ARG A 2 34.72 50.99 21.76
N ILE A 3 34.20 49.88 22.28
CA ILE A 3 34.13 48.58 21.57
C ILE A 3 32.83 48.60 20.76
N PRO A 4 32.84 48.33 19.45
CA PRO A 4 31.63 48.24 18.68
C PRO A 4 30.90 46.88 18.94
N ALA A 5 29.61 46.93 19.20
CA ALA A 5 28.76 45.74 19.30
C ALA A 5 28.50 45.18 17.92
N ILE A 6 28.92 43.95 17.68
CA ILE A 6 28.62 43.20 16.47
C ILE A 6 27.24 42.55 16.66
N VAL A 7 26.26 43.01 15.89
CA VAL A 7 24.93 42.41 15.84
C VAL A 7 24.98 41.26 14.85
N PHE A 8 24.91 40.02 15.34
CA PHE A 8 24.71 38.83 14.49
C PHE A 8 23.24 38.75 14.09
N GLY A 9 22.96 39.09 12.85
CA GLY A 9 21.65 38.83 12.25
C GLY A 9 21.44 37.33 12.01
N LEU A 10 20.51 36.69 12.70
CA LEU A 10 20.03 35.35 12.40
C LEU A 10 19.26 35.40 11.06
N VAL A 11 19.86 34.89 10.00
CA VAL A 11 19.17 34.60 8.73
C VAL A 11 18.37 33.33 8.93
N ALA A 12 17.07 33.45 9.11
CA ALA A 12 16.16 32.30 9.07
C ALA A 12 16.12 31.74 7.62
N VAL A 13 16.77 30.63 7.40
CA VAL A 13 16.62 29.87 6.14
C VAL A 13 15.26 29.21 6.19
N PRO A 14 14.32 29.50 5.26
CA PRO A 14 13.06 28.79 5.19
C PRO A 14 13.37 27.33 4.87
N LEU A 15 12.97 26.40 5.74
CA LEU A 15 12.92 24.98 5.44
C LEU A 15 11.87 24.81 4.35
N LEU A 16 12.31 24.72 3.08
CA LEU A 16 11.46 24.25 1.99
C LEU A 16 11.12 22.79 2.33
N HIS A 17 9.93 22.58 2.88
CA HIS A 17 9.33 21.26 2.90
C HIS A 17 9.06 20.88 1.45
N ALA A 18 9.83 19.93 0.92
CA ALA A 18 9.55 19.36 -0.38
C ALA A 18 8.12 18.78 -0.32
N GLN A 19 7.18 19.42 -1.02
CA GLN A 19 5.82 18.89 -1.11
C GLN A 19 5.89 17.50 -1.73
N ARG A 20 5.32 16.51 -1.03
CA ARG A 20 5.22 15.16 -1.57
C ARG A 20 4.50 15.19 -2.91
N GLN A 21 5.13 14.63 -3.93
CA GLN A 21 4.51 14.51 -5.23
C GLN A 21 3.50 13.36 -5.20
N LEU A 22 2.22 13.68 -5.39
CA LEU A 22 1.16 12.69 -5.46
C LEU A 22 1.28 11.86 -6.76
N PRO A 23 0.89 10.58 -6.72
CA PRO A 23 0.85 9.78 -7.93
C PRO A 23 -0.13 10.36 -8.96
N PRO A 24 0.17 10.27 -10.27
CA PRO A 24 -0.76 10.70 -11.31
C PRO A 24 -2.01 9.82 -11.30
N LEU A 25 -3.17 10.41 -11.61
CA LEU A 25 -4.38 9.64 -11.84
C LEU A 25 -4.26 8.87 -13.16
N LEU A 26 -4.74 7.65 -13.17
CA LEU A 26 -4.82 6.83 -14.39
C LEU A 26 -6.15 7.04 -15.11
N PRO A 27 -6.23 6.79 -16.42
CA PRO A 27 -7.52 6.67 -17.12
C PRO A 27 -8.39 5.60 -16.43
N PRO A 28 -9.70 5.85 -16.22
CA PRO A 28 -10.57 4.96 -15.44
C PRO A 28 -10.61 3.51 -15.94
N ASP A 29 -10.66 3.31 -17.24
CA ASP A 29 -10.65 1.99 -17.89
C ASP A 29 -9.35 1.22 -17.62
N ARG A 30 -8.22 1.92 -17.68
CA ARG A 30 -6.91 1.34 -17.36
C ARG A 30 -6.80 1.00 -15.88
N GLU A 31 -7.25 1.89 -14.99
CA GLU A 31 -7.19 1.65 -13.56
C GLU A 31 -8.10 0.49 -13.14
N MET A 32 -9.29 0.38 -13.74
CA MET A 32 -10.19 -0.74 -13.54
C MET A 32 -9.53 -2.07 -13.98
N ALA A 33 -8.95 -2.12 -15.17
CA ALA A 33 -8.26 -3.30 -15.68
C ALA A 33 -7.07 -3.71 -14.78
N LEU A 34 -6.33 -2.73 -14.25
CA LEU A 34 -5.26 -2.98 -13.29
C LEU A 34 -5.81 -3.53 -11.97
N ALA A 35 -6.87 -2.96 -11.41
CA ALA A 35 -7.50 -3.48 -10.19
C ALA A 35 -7.98 -4.93 -10.39
N GLU A 36 -8.60 -5.24 -11.50
CA GLU A 36 -9.02 -6.61 -11.85
C GLU A 36 -7.83 -7.56 -12.04
N SER A 37 -6.65 -7.06 -12.39
CA SER A 37 -5.45 -7.88 -12.54
C SER A 37 -4.90 -8.42 -11.20
N ALA A 38 -5.34 -7.89 -10.08
CA ALA A 38 -4.86 -8.27 -8.75
C ALA A 38 -5.15 -9.73 -8.39
N ALA A 39 -6.23 -10.32 -8.91
CA ALA A 39 -6.62 -11.69 -8.64
C ALA A 39 -7.09 -12.40 -9.93
N ASN A 40 -7.46 -13.67 -9.82
CA ASN A 40 -8.08 -14.38 -10.93
C ASN A 40 -9.52 -13.86 -11.17
N ARG A 41 -10.05 -14.12 -12.38
CA ARG A 41 -11.35 -13.64 -12.82
C ARG A 41 -12.49 -14.10 -11.92
N ALA A 42 -12.43 -15.32 -11.38
CA ALA A 42 -13.46 -15.85 -10.48
C ALA A 42 -13.63 -15.01 -9.20
N VAL A 43 -12.57 -14.30 -8.79
CA VAL A 43 -12.62 -13.34 -7.69
C VAL A 43 -13.05 -11.96 -8.18
N THR A 44 -12.42 -11.47 -9.25
CA THR A 44 -12.54 -10.05 -9.62
C THR A 44 -13.82 -9.72 -10.37
N GLU A 45 -14.47 -10.66 -11.07
CA GLU A 45 -15.66 -10.35 -11.86
C GLU A 45 -16.86 -9.88 -11.00
N GLU A 46 -16.96 -10.34 -9.76
CA GLU A 46 -18.00 -9.96 -8.81
C GLU A 46 -17.49 -9.13 -7.62
N ALA A 47 -16.22 -8.69 -7.64
CA ALA A 47 -15.64 -7.85 -6.63
C ALA A 47 -16.10 -6.39 -6.76
N SER A 48 -16.15 -5.69 -5.63
CA SER A 48 -16.23 -4.23 -5.63
C SER A 48 -14.94 -3.64 -6.16
N ILE A 49 -15.02 -2.65 -7.07
CA ILE A 49 -13.86 -1.97 -7.60
C ILE A 49 -13.91 -0.48 -7.26
N PHE A 50 -12.80 0.00 -6.72
CA PHE A 50 -12.60 1.41 -6.43
C PHE A 50 -11.49 1.99 -7.30
N LEU A 51 -11.69 3.22 -7.78
CA LEU A 51 -10.71 3.98 -8.54
C LEU A 51 -10.22 5.17 -7.73
N LEU A 52 -8.95 5.51 -7.88
CA LEU A 52 -8.37 6.65 -7.20
C LEU A 52 -8.76 7.95 -7.89
N HIS A 53 -9.32 8.86 -7.12
CA HIS A 53 -9.59 10.25 -7.48
C HIS A 53 -8.84 11.20 -6.55
N ARG A 54 -8.81 12.48 -6.88
CA ARG A 54 -8.34 13.49 -5.92
C ARG A 54 -9.30 13.52 -4.73
N GLY A 55 -8.74 13.35 -3.53
CA GLY A 55 -9.50 13.22 -2.29
C GLY A 55 -9.77 11.78 -1.84
N GLY A 56 -9.36 10.76 -2.62
CA GLY A 56 -9.43 9.37 -2.21
C GLY A 56 -10.11 8.44 -3.20
N PHE A 57 -10.35 7.22 -2.77
CA PHE A 57 -10.98 6.18 -3.59
C PHE A 57 -12.49 6.36 -3.72
N VAL A 58 -13.00 6.14 -4.92
CA VAL A 58 -14.43 6.22 -5.27
C VAL A 58 -14.85 4.90 -5.91
N ILE A 59 -16.03 4.41 -5.51
CA ILE A 59 -16.56 3.17 -6.05
C ILE A 59 -16.93 3.33 -7.54
N ALA A 60 -16.40 2.44 -8.39
CA ALA A 60 -16.71 2.37 -9.81
C ALA A 60 -17.61 1.18 -10.15
N ARG A 61 -17.49 0.09 -9.41
CA ARG A 61 -18.35 -1.09 -9.53
C ARG A 61 -18.67 -1.64 -8.13
N GLN A 62 -19.93 -1.80 -7.83
CA GLN A 62 -20.38 -2.51 -6.62
C GLN A 62 -20.33 -4.01 -6.89
N GLY A 63 -19.66 -4.75 -6.02
CA GLY A 63 -19.59 -6.22 -6.04
C GLY A 63 -20.51 -6.86 -5.01
N ASN A 64 -20.53 -8.19 -4.98
CA ASN A 64 -21.37 -8.99 -4.10
C ASN A 64 -20.68 -10.20 -3.47
N ASN A 65 -19.38 -10.42 -3.76
CA ASN A 65 -18.64 -11.60 -3.33
C ASN A 65 -17.73 -11.36 -2.11
N GLY A 66 -17.83 -10.17 -1.47
CA GLY A 66 -17.02 -9.83 -0.30
C GLY A 66 -15.57 -9.43 -0.62
N PHE A 67 -15.20 -9.25 -1.90
CA PHE A 67 -13.89 -8.75 -2.29
C PHE A 67 -13.94 -7.27 -2.71
N THR A 68 -12.89 -6.54 -2.34
CA THR A 68 -12.68 -5.15 -2.73
C THR A 68 -11.32 -5.00 -3.40
N CYS A 69 -11.34 -4.56 -4.67
CA CYS A 69 -10.14 -4.41 -5.48
C CYS A 69 -9.90 -2.95 -5.87
N PHE A 70 -8.64 -2.53 -5.90
CA PHE A 70 -8.20 -1.18 -6.29
C PHE A 70 -6.70 -1.20 -6.64
N VAL A 71 -6.17 -0.06 -7.07
CA VAL A 71 -4.73 0.12 -7.32
C VAL A 71 -4.17 1.06 -6.27
N ALA A 72 -3.45 0.52 -5.27
CA ALA A 72 -2.74 1.34 -4.30
C ALA A 72 -1.53 2.02 -4.96
N ARG A 73 -1.25 3.27 -4.55
CA ARG A 73 -0.14 4.08 -5.06
C ARG A 73 0.27 5.09 -3.99
N SER A 74 1.43 4.92 -3.41
CA SER A 74 1.93 5.82 -2.39
C SER A 74 2.91 6.85 -2.94
N ALA A 75 3.54 6.57 -4.10
CA ALA A 75 4.48 7.46 -4.76
C ALA A 75 4.31 7.46 -6.29
N PRO A 76 4.85 8.46 -7.02
CA PRO A 76 4.83 8.46 -8.48
C PRO A 76 5.49 7.22 -9.06
N GLY A 77 4.78 6.54 -9.96
CA GLY A 77 5.26 5.34 -10.63
C GLY A 77 4.94 4.03 -9.92
N GLU A 78 4.55 4.05 -8.64
CA GLU A 78 4.03 2.86 -7.97
C GLU A 78 2.69 2.44 -8.55
N ILE A 79 2.50 1.14 -8.68
CA ILE A 79 1.27 0.49 -9.14
C ILE A 79 1.16 -0.82 -8.38
N GLU A 80 0.22 -0.88 -7.48
CA GLU A 80 -0.02 -2.02 -6.61
C GLU A 80 -1.48 -2.47 -6.73
N PRO A 81 -1.83 -3.21 -7.81
CA PRO A 81 -3.15 -3.82 -7.91
C PRO A 81 -3.34 -4.82 -6.77
N ILE A 82 -4.35 -4.57 -5.96
CA ILE A 82 -4.63 -5.37 -4.78
C ILE A 82 -6.12 -5.67 -4.68
N CYS A 83 -6.45 -6.87 -4.22
CA CYS A 83 -7.81 -7.33 -4.03
C CYS A 83 -7.93 -7.97 -2.65
N TYR A 84 -8.52 -7.24 -1.71
CA TYR A 84 -8.76 -7.70 -0.35
C TYR A 84 -10.04 -8.55 -0.28
N GLU A 85 -9.97 -9.67 0.42
CA GLU A 85 -11.17 -10.20 1.04
C GLU A 85 -11.56 -9.22 2.16
N ASP A 86 -12.72 -8.60 2.02
CA ASP A 86 -13.17 -7.52 2.87
C ASP A 86 -14.59 -7.78 3.37
N GLU A 87 -14.70 -8.67 4.33
CA GLU A 87 -15.90 -8.77 5.11
C GLU A 87 -15.93 -7.66 6.16
N GLU A 88 -16.75 -6.64 5.95
CA GLU A 88 -16.86 -5.42 6.78
C GLU A 88 -16.87 -5.66 8.30
N LYS A 89 -17.20 -6.88 8.74
CA LYS A 89 -17.29 -7.26 10.15
C LYS A 89 -15.99 -7.82 10.73
N THR A 90 -14.99 -8.14 9.89
CA THR A 90 -13.83 -8.91 10.31
C THR A 90 -12.58 -8.07 10.48
N HIS A 91 -12.39 -7.06 9.65
CA HIS A 91 -11.20 -6.20 9.67
C HIS A 91 -11.46 -4.84 9.02
N THR A 92 -10.48 -3.96 9.11
CA THR A 92 -10.54 -2.61 8.56
C THR A 92 -9.38 -2.31 7.61
N LEU A 93 -8.84 -3.34 6.93
CA LEU A 93 -7.66 -3.19 6.06
C LEU A 93 -7.94 -2.29 4.86
N VAL A 94 -9.08 -2.47 4.17
CA VAL A 94 -9.49 -1.57 3.08
C VAL A 94 -9.67 -0.13 3.58
N ALA A 95 -10.31 0.04 4.73
CA ALA A 95 -10.47 1.37 5.34
C ALA A 95 -9.11 2.00 5.70
N ARG A 96 -8.13 1.19 6.14
CA ARG A 96 -6.75 1.63 6.38
C ARG A 96 -6.11 2.16 5.09
N GLU A 97 -6.17 1.39 4.00
CA GLU A 97 -5.60 1.79 2.71
C GLU A 97 -6.20 3.11 2.20
N PHE A 98 -7.53 3.24 2.29
CA PHE A 98 -8.21 4.46 1.87
C PHE A 98 -7.84 5.66 2.73
N MET A 99 -7.70 5.45 4.03
CA MET A 99 -7.28 6.48 4.96
C MET A 99 -5.83 6.92 4.72
N GLU A 100 -4.92 5.97 4.48
CA GLU A 100 -3.53 6.29 4.14
C GLU A 100 -3.45 7.16 2.89
N GLN A 101 -4.21 6.81 1.85
CA GLN A 101 -4.27 7.63 0.63
C GLN A 101 -4.78 9.05 0.92
N GLN A 102 -5.83 9.19 1.74
CA GLN A 102 -6.36 10.51 2.12
C GLN A 102 -5.34 11.33 2.94
N LEU A 103 -4.57 10.70 3.81
CA LEU A 103 -3.54 11.37 4.59
C LEU A 103 -2.39 11.84 3.68
N ARG A 104 -1.98 11.03 2.72
CA ARG A 104 -0.99 11.42 1.71
C ARG A 104 -1.46 12.58 0.84
N GLU A 105 -2.73 12.57 0.42
CA GLU A 105 -3.35 13.70 -0.31
C GLU A 105 -3.36 15.01 0.49
N LYS A 106 -3.39 14.93 1.83
CA LYS A 106 -3.25 16.09 2.72
C LYS A 106 -1.78 16.52 2.92
N GLY A 107 -0.85 15.83 2.27
CA GLY A 107 0.58 16.18 2.30
C GLY A 107 1.38 15.54 3.43
N LEU A 108 0.82 14.55 4.16
CA LEU A 108 1.58 13.83 5.19
C LEU A 108 2.64 12.94 4.52
N ASP A 109 3.82 12.90 5.12
CA ASP A 109 4.86 11.93 4.75
C ASP A 109 4.56 10.53 5.33
N ASP A 110 5.33 9.53 4.93
CA ASP A 110 5.09 8.14 5.33
C ASP A 110 5.20 7.92 6.84
N ALA A 111 6.09 8.62 7.53
CA ALA A 111 6.25 8.51 8.98
C ALA A 111 5.02 9.09 9.71
N ALA A 112 4.50 10.22 9.24
CA ALA A 112 3.29 10.84 9.78
C ALA A 112 2.05 10.00 9.48
N VAL A 113 1.94 9.42 8.27
CA VAL A 113 0.88 8.48 7.90
C VAL A 113 0.91 7.26 8.82
N ALA A 114 2.06 6.59 8.97
CA ALA A 114 2.20 5.43 9.84
C ALA A 114 1.84 5.75 11.30
N THR A 115 2.24 6.93 11.78
CA THR A 115 1.92 7.40 13.13
C THR A 115 0.41 7.55 13.32
N GLU A 116 -0.28 8.22 12.39
CA GLU A 116 -1.74 8.42 12.47
C GLU A 116 -2.50 7.09 12.36
N ILE A 117 -2.11 6.21 11.45
CA ILE A 117 -2.71 4.88 11.33
C ILE A 117 -2.54 4.08 12.63
N GLY A 118 -1.33 4.06 13.21
CA GLY A 118 -1.10 3.41 14.50
C GLY A 118 -1.97 4.00 15.63
N GLN A 119 -2.19 5.32 15.64
CA GLN A 119 -3.12 5.94 16.58
C GLN A 119 -4.57 5.50 16.38
N ARG A 120 -5.03 5.35 15.13
CA ARG A 120 -6.36 4.86 14.81
C ARG A 120 -6.62 3.46 15.34
N TYR A 121 -5.64 2.55 15.18
CA TYR A 121 -5.71 1.22 15.80
C TYR A 121 -5.76 1.29 17.31
N ARG A 122 -4.92 2.11 17.95
CA ARG A 122 -4.94 2.28 19.42
C ARG A 122 -6.25 2.84 19.97
N ARG A 123 -6.94 3.70 19.23
CA ARG A 123 -8.26 4.25 19.62
C ARG A 123 -9.43 3.34 19.28
N GLY A 124 -9.21 2.26 18.50
CA GLY A 124 -10.24 1.36 18.03
C GLY A 124 -11.04 1.85 16.81
N ASP A 125 -10.59 2.93 16.17
CA ASP A 125 -11.15 3.43 14.90
C ASP A 125 -10.90 2.43 13.76
N LEU A 126 -9.74 1.76 13.80
CA LEU A 126 -9.37 0.63 12.95
C LEU A 126 -9.23 -0.64 13.81
N ARG A 127 -9.52 -1.78 13.24
CA ARG A 127 -9.45 -3.07 13.93
C ARG A 127 -8.55 -4.05 13.18
N PRO A 128 -7.69 -4.81 13.89
CA PRO A 128 -6.98 -5.91 13.28
C PRO A 128 -7.97 -6.98 12.81
N SER A 129 -7.58 -7.78 11.85
CA SER A 129 -8.36 -8.93 11.44
C SER A 129 -8.56 -9.89 12.61
N GLN A 130 -9.78 -10.36 12.80
CA GLN A 130 -10.14 -11.35 13.83
C GLN A 130 -10.17 -12.78 13.27
N ASN A 131 -10.23 -12.91 11.97
CA ASN A 131 -10.35 -14.17 11.26
C ASN A 131 -9.22 -14.36 10.25
N PHE A 132 -9.07 -15.59 9.79
CA PHE A 132 -8.24 -15.86 8.63
C PHE A 132 -8.81 -15.15 7.41
N GLY A 133 -7.93 -14.58 6.62
CA GLY A 133 -8.28 -13.93 5.37
C GLY A 133 -7.04 -13.61 4.55
N LEU A 134 -7.24 -13.13 3.36
CA LEU A 134 -6.13 -12.85 2.45
C LEU A 134 -6.41 -11.65 1.53
N ALA A 135 -5.32 -11.11 1.00
CA ALA A 135 -5.35 -10.21 -0.14
C ALA A 135 -4.52 -10.79 -1.30
N TYR A 136 -5.00 -10.57 -2.50
CA TYR A 136 -4.31 -10.95 -3.73
C TYR A 136 -3.52 -9.77 -4.30
N MET A 137 -2.27 -10.02 -4.68
CA MET A 137 -1.44 -9.13 -5.47
C MET A 137 -0.78 -9.92 -6.63
N LEU A 138 -1.61 -10.58 -7.44
CA LEU A 138 -1.14 -11.47 -8.53
C LEU A 138 -0.88 -10.73 -9.83
N SER A 139 -1.02 -9.42 -9.86
CA SER A 139 -0.74 -8.62 -11.06
C SER A 139 0.72 -8.71 -11.47
N PRO A 140 1.02 -8.89 -12.77
CA PRO A 140 2.38 -8.77 -13.30
C PRO A 140 2.85 -7.31 -13.35
N CYS A 141 1.97 -6.35 -13.03
CA CYS A 141 2.22 -4.92 -13.10
C CYS A 141 2.68 -4.33 -11.75
N ASN A 142 2.80 -5.16 -10.70
CA ASN A 142 3.21 -4.68 -9.38
C ASN A 142 4.56 -3.97 -9.43
N ARG A 143 4.59 -2.72 -8.98
CA ARG A 143 5.77 -1.87 -8.90
C ARG A 143 5.73 -1.06 -7.62
N VAL A 144 6.79 -1.14 -6.86
CA VAL A 144 6.94 -0.49 -5.55
C VAL A 144 8.25 0.29 -5.49
N MET A 145 8.30 1.27 -4.61
CA MET A 145 9.54 1.96 -4.26
C MET A 145 10.33 1.11 -3.27
N ASP A 146 11.55 0.75 -3.61
CA ASP A 146 12.43 0.04 -2.68
C ASP A 146 12.99 1.00 -1.59
N PRO A 147 13.64 0.48 -0.54
CA PRO A 147 14.24 1.32 0.50
C PRO A 147 15.32 2.28 0.00
N SER A 148 15.88 2.08 -1.18
CA SER A 148 16.84 2.99 -1.81
C SER A 148 16.17 4.13 -2.59
N GLY A 149 14.83 4.11 -2.70
CA GLY A 149 14.04 5.05 -3.48
C GLY A 149 14.00 4.72 -4.97
N GLN A 150 14.32 3.49 -5.37
CA GLN A 150 14.21 3.03 -6.74
C GLN A 150 12.88 2.30 -6.95
N LEU A 151 12.26 2.54 -8.11
CA LEU A 151 11.06 1.85 -8.51
C LEU A 151 11.41 0.46 -9.07
N VAL A 152 10.97 -0.59 -8.38
CA VAL A 152 11.25 -1.98 -8.73
C VAL A 152 9.97 -2.76 -9.01
N SER A 153 10.06 -3.79 -9.84
CA SER A 153 8.96 -4.73 -10.03
C SER A 153 8.84 -5.64 -8.80
N GLU A 154 7.66 -5.73 -8.24
CA GLU A 154 7.36 -6.67 -7.16
C GLU A 154 6.78 -7.96 -7.73
N HIS A 155 7.21 -9.09 -7.17
CA HIS A 155 6.71 -10.40 -7.57
C HIS A 155 5.23 -10.55 -7.22
N PRO A 156 4.44 -11.23 -8.07
CA PRO A 156 3.09 -11.64 -7.69
C PRO A 156 3.09 -12.43 -6.38
N HIS A 157 2.15 -12.12 -5.49
CA HIS A 157 2.10 -12.74 -4.17
C HIS A 157 0.70 -12.74 -3.56
N LEU A 158 0.55 -13.53 -2.51
CA LEU A 158 -0.60 -13.55 -1.62
C LEU A 158 -0.18 -12.96 -0.28
N MET A 159 -1.06 -12.21 0.34
CA MET A 159 -0.89 -11.66 1.68
C MET A 159 -1.94 -12.28 2.60
N PHE A 160 -1.52 -13.10 3.55
CA PHE A 160 -2.42 -13.64 4.57
C PHE A 160 -2.43 -12.73 5.79
N TYR A 161 -3.62 -12.44 6.33
CA TYR A 161 -3.75 -11.59 7.50
C TYR A 161 -3.07 -12.26 8.70
N ALA A 162 -2.11 -11.58 9.29
CA ALA A 162 -1.28 -12.09 10.39
C ALA A 162 -1.05 -11.02 11.46
N PRO A 163 -2.11 -10.44 12.07
CA PRO A 163 -1.99 -9.36 13.03
C PRO A 163 -0.99 -9.69 14.13
N TYR A 164 -0.08 -8.73 14.39
CA TYR A 164 0.97 -8.83 15.42
C TYR A 164 2.01 -9.93 15.21
N ALA A 165 1.98 -10.66 14.10
CA ALA A 165 2.98 -11.68 13.82
C ALA A 165 4.37 -11.07 13.62
N THR A 166 5.40 -11.86 13.99
CA THR A 166 6.80 -11.48 13.80
C THR A 166 7.55 -12.56 13.02
N ASN A 167 8.59 -12.15 12.29
CA ASN A 167 9.45 -13.08 11.57
C ASN A 167 10.12 -14.09 12.53
N GLN A 168 10.50 -13.63 13.72
CA GLN A 168 11.09 -14.49 14.75
C GLN A 168 10.15 -15.63 15.19
N GLN A 169 8.86 -15.35 15.39
CA GLN A 169 7.86 -16.36 15.79
C GLN A 169 7.69 -17.46 14.75
N LEU A 170 7.92 -17.14 13.48
CA LEU A 170 7.81 -18.08 12.37
C LEU A 170 9.15 -18.75 12.03
N GLY A 171 10.22 -18.46 12.79
CA GLY A 171 11.57 -18.95 12.48
C GLY A 171 12.14 -18.37 11.19
N LEU A 172 11.59 -17.24 10.72
CA LEU A 172 12.01 -16.57 9.50
C LEU A 172 13.10 -15.55 9.84
N THR A 173 14.18 -15.59 9.09
CA THR A 173 15.11 -14.45 9.03
C THR A 173 14.54 -13.48 8.00
N MET A 174 14.54 -12.16 8.29
CA MET A 174 14.13 -11.17 7.31
C MET A 174 14.78 -11.49 5.96
N PRO A 175 14.04 -12.04 5.01
CA PRO A 175 14.56 -12.16 3.67
C PRO A 175 14.66 -10.73 3.14
N HIS A 176 15.71 -10.45 2.48
CA HIS A 176 15.71 -9.28 1.63
C HIS A 176 14.58 -9.50 0.62
N ALA A 177 13.54 -8.68 0.64
CA ALA A 177 12.37 -8.82 -0.23
C ALA A 177 12.75 -8.95 -1.72
N HIS A 178 13.96 -8.57 -2.05
CA HIS A 178 14.51 -8.48 -3.40
C HIS A 178 15.63 -9.51 -3.72
N ASP A 179 16.00 -10.39 -2.79
CA ASP A 179 17.11 -11.34 -3.01
C ASP A 179 16.75 -12.61 -3.82
N GLY A 180 15.54 -12.65 -4.38
CA GLY A 180 15.05 -13.77 -5.20
C GLY A 180 14.69 -15.04 -4.42
N ARG A 181 14.81 -15.06 -3.10
CA ARG A 181 14.44 -16.21 -2.29
C ARG A 181 12.94 -16.25 -2.08
N TYR A 182 12.35 -17.41 -2.30
CA TYR A 182 10.90 -17.64 -2.18
C TYR A 182 10.43 -17.95 -0.76
N ALA A 183 11.22 -17.61 0.27
CA ALA A 183 10.80 -17.80 1.64
C ALA A 183 9.64 -16.84 1.99
N PRO A 184 8.58 -17.31 2.63
CA PRO A 184 7.55 -16.42 3.16
C PRO A 184 8.15 -15.50 4.24
N PHE A 185 7.55 -14.33 4.46
CA PHE A 185 8.00 -13.39 5.49
C PHE A 185 6.82 -12.55 6.01
N ILE A 186 6.99 -11.94 7.18
CA ILE A 186 6.01 -11.00 7.74
C ILE A 186 6.34 -9.59 7.27
N LEU A 187 5.41 -8.98 6.56
CA LEU A 187 5.39 -7.56 6.27
C LEU A 187 4.69 -6.80 7.40
N PHE A 188 5.18 -5.62 7.78
CA PHE A 188 4.69 -4.84 8.94
C PHE A 188 4.75 -5.63 10.25
N GLU A 189 5.90 -6.23 10.53
CA GLU A 189 6.16 -7.08 11.70
C GLU A 189 5.72 -6.42 13.00
N GLY A 190 4.92 -7.14 13.79
CA GLY A 190 4.40 -6.69 15.08
C GLY A 190 3.22 -5.71 15.01
N GLU A 191 2.84 -5.24 13.83
CA GLU A 191 1.75 -4.29 13.66
C GLU A 191 0.38 -4.99 13.59
N PRO A 192 -0.72 -4.32 13.97
CA PRO A 192 -2.06 -4.89 13.88
C PRO A 192 -2.54 -5.19 12.45
N TRP A 193 -1.83 -4.65 11.45
CA TRP A 193 -2.08 -4.89 10.01
C TRP A 193 -0.97 -5.72 9.34
N ALA A 194 -0.22 -6.51 10.11
CA ALA A 194 0.81 -7.37 9.57
C ALA A 194 0.25 -8.45 8.63
N PHE A 195 1.06 -8.82 7.65
CA PHE A 195 0.75 -9.85 6.66
C PHE A 195 1.86 -10.90 6.58
N LEU A 196 1.47 -12.16 6.41
CA LEU A 196 2.37 -13.18 5.90
C LEU A 196 2.36 -13.13 4.37
N ILE A 197 3.49 -12.78 3.79
CA ILE A 197 3.68 -12.71 2.34
C ILE A 197 4.12 -14.07 1.81
N VAL A 198 3.41 -14.58 0.81
CA VAL A 198 3.75 -15.80 0.09
C VAL A 198 3.81 -15.50 -1.40
N ARG A 199 5.00 -15.56 -1.97
CA ARG A 199 5.19 -15.30 -3.41
C ARG A 199 4.53 -16.36 -4.27
N SER A 200 4.01 -15.94 -5.40
CA SER A 200 3.41 -16.80 -6.42
C SER A 200 4.26 -16.78 -7.68
N GLU A 201 4.50 -17.95 -8.25
CA GLU A 201 5.16 -18.07 -9.55
C GLU A 201 4.20 -17.82 -10.72
N THR A 202 2.90 -17.84 -10.46
CA THR A 202 1.87 -17.72 -11.49
C THR A 202 1.22 -16.33 -11.44
N PRO A 203 1.72 -15.36 -12.23
CA PRO A 203 1.06 -14.08 -12.37
C PRO A 203 -0.23 -14.23 -13.18
N ASN A 204 -1.17 -13.31 -12.98
CA ASN A 204 -2.29 -13.14 -13.88
C ASN A 204 -1.79 -12.63 -15.25
N SER A 205 -1.46 -13.54 -16.17
CA SER A 205 -0.80 -13.22 -17.44
C SER A 205 -1.66 -12.36 -18.39
N GLU A 206 -2.99 -12.39 -18.25
CA GLU A 206 -3.91 -11.61 -19.07
C GLU A 206 -3.76 -10.10 -18.85
N ALA A 207 -3.25 -9.71 -17.70
CA ALA A 207 -3.07 -8.31 -17.33
C ALA A 207 -1.83 -7.63 -17.92
N ARG A 208 -0.91 -8.37 -18.54
CA ARG A 208 0.39 -7.80 -19.01
C ARG A 208 0.23 -6.63 -19.98
N GLN A 209 -0.83 -6.60 -20.78
CA GLN A 209 -1.12 -5.52 -21.72
C GLN A 209 -1.40 -4.16 -21.03
N TRP A 210 -1.77 -4.19 -19.75
CA TRP A 210 -2.11 -3.01 -18.96
C TRP A 210 -0.94 -2.46 -18.14
N CYS A 211 0.17 -3.23 -18.07
CA CYS A 211 1.34 -2.80 -17.33
C CYS A 211 1.93 -1.55 -17.99
N PRO A 212 2.42 -0.58 -17.18
CA PRO A 212 3.20 0.52 -17.72
C PRO A 212 4.46 -0.04 -18.38
N ASP A 213 4.90 0.59 -19.47
CA ASP A 213 6.14 0.24 -20.12
C ASP A 213 7.29 0.28 -19.09
N LYS A 214 8.21 -0.70 -19.22
CA LYS A 214 9.36 -0.86 -18.33
C LYS A 214 10.38 0.23 -18.56
#